data_ab23cf2c8adc247c1aa9a0901fec89bf
#
_entry.id   ab23cf2c8adc247c1aa9a0901fec89bf
#
_cell.length_a   1.000
_cell.length_b   1.000
_cell.length_c   1.000
_cell.angle_alpha   90.00
_cell.angle_beta   90.00
_cell.angle_gamma   90.00
#
_symmetry.space_group_name_H-M   'P 1'
#
loop_
_entity.id
_entity.type
_entity.pdbx_description
1 polymer ?
#
loop_
_entity_poly.entity_id
_entity_poly.type
_entity_poly.pdbx_seq_one_letter_code
_entity_poly.pdbx_strand_id
1 'polypeptide(L)'
;MIEAKDVIKTFRGGALAHRRAVEAVRGVSLALEEGRTYALVGESGSGKTTLTHLLTGLLVPDSGSITLDGRAIAAYPARERFRAVQLVLQDGKSALDPRVNVGRSIAEPMINLGICAKKEAMRRAALLLRAVDMLEDAFHRKPAELSGGEQKRVCIARALSVQPRCIIFDETTAGLDVVRRRQALDLVRSLQRERRFAALFVTHDLAVARYMADTLWVMKDGAIVDTLERPFSSQSIHHPYTALLMSEDDLGVT
;
A
#
# COMPACT_ATOMS: atom_id res chain seq x y z
N MET A 1 9.94 7.01 -9.85
CA MET A 1 10.59 6.64 -8.57
C MET A 1 10.08 7.56 -7.46
N ILE A 2 9.71 7.00 -6.30
CA ILE A 2 9.40 7.77 -5.08
C ILE A 2 10.61 7.64 -4.16
N GLU A 3 11.10 8.75 -3.63
CA GLU A 3 12.25 8.78 -2.72
C GLU A 3 11.91 9.60 -1.49
N ALA A 4 12.16 9.05 -0.32
CA ALA A 4 12.09 9.72 0.97
C ALA A 4 13.51 9.86 1.51
N LYS A 5 13.89 11.06 2.00
CA LYS A 5 15.21 11.37 2.57
C LYS A 5 15.05 12.04 3.92
N ASP A 6 15.58 11.40 4.96
CA ASP A 6 15.64 11.88 6.34
C ASP A 6 14.30 12.44 6.85
N VAL A 7 13.21 11.71 6.50
CA VAL A 7 11.85 12.16 6.79
C VAL A 7 11.53 12.04 8.27
N ILE A 8 11.08 13.14 8.86
CA ILE A 8 10.62 13.22 10.25
C ILE A 8 9.17 13.69 10.29
N LYS A 9 8.37 13.05 11.15
CA LYS A 9 7.01 13.47 11.46
C LYS A 9 6.67 13.34 12.93
N THR A 10 6.29 14.45 13.54
CA THR A 10 5.92 14.55 14.95
C THR A 10 4.47 14.97 15.09
N PHE A 11 3.72 14.27 15.91
CA PHE A 11 2.38 14.68 16.33
C PHE A 11 2.42 15.24 17.74
N ARG A 12 1.75 16.36 17.93
CA ARG A 12 1.56 16.98 19.25
C ARG A 12 0.12 16.72 19.69
N GLY A 13 -0.06 15.82 20.64
CA GLY A 13 -1.37 15.44 21.18
C GLY A 13 -1.46 15.65 22.69
N GLY A 14 -2.68 15.81 23.20
CA GLY A 14 -3.00 15.91 24.62
C GLY A 14 -3.70 17.22 25.00
N ALA A 15 -4.55 17.15 26.04
CA ALA A 15 -5.20 18.31 26.66
C ALA A 15 -4.12 19.25 27.25
N LEU A 16 -4.45 20.54 27.38
CA LEU A 16 -3.55 21.69 27.66
C LEU A 16 -2.43 21.46 28.68
N ALA A 17 -2.50 20.47 29.57
CA ALA A 17 -1.55 20.25 30.64
C ALA A 17 -0.42 19.24 30.36
N HIS A 18 -0.54 18.35 29.34
CA HIS A 18 0.46 17.31 29.04
C HIS A 18 0.61 17.10 27.50
N ARG A 19 1.22 18.07 26.81
CA ARG A 19 1.58 17.95 25.39
C ARG A 19 2.78 17.01 25.27
N ARG A 20 2.54 15.70 25.12
CA ARG A 20 3.59 14.79 24.66
C ARG A 20 3.71 14.90 23.15
N ALA A 21 4.89 15.26 22.66
CA ALA A 21 5.25 15.14 21.26
C ALA A 21 5.62 13.67 21.00
N VAL A 22 4.99 13.06 20.00
CA VAL A 22 5.31 11.70 19.56
C VAL A 22 5.91 11.81 18.16
N GLU A 23 7.19 11.49 18.04
CA GLU A 23 7.84 11.35 16.72
C GLU A 23 7.40 10.03 16.10
N ALA A 24 6.40 10.07 15.24
CA ALA A 24 5.86 8.90 14.57
C ALA A 24 6.76 8.40 13.42
N VAL A 25 7.60 9.27 12.84
CA VAL A 25 8.63 8.93 11.86
C VAL A 25 9.90 9.70 12.21
N ARG A 26 11.05 8.99 12.25
CA ARG A 26 12.32 9.48 12.76
C ARG A 26 13.45 9.27 11.74
N GLY A 27 13.68 10.22 10.85
CA GLY A 27 14.79 10.21 9.91
C GLY A 27 14.74 9.05 8.92
N VAL A 28 13.54 8.68 8.43
CA VAL A 28 13.36 7.57 7.50
C VAL A 28 13.82 7.96 6.11
N SER A 29 14.71 7.12 5.53
CA SER A 29 15.15 7.21 4.14
C SER A 29 14.86 5.90 3.41
N LEU A 30 14.18 5.97 2.25
CA LEU A 30 13.85 4.82 1.41
C LEU A 30 13.59 5.27 -0.04
N ALA A 31 13.64 4.30 -0.97
CA ALA A 31 13.29 4.53 -2.37
C ALA A 31 12.39 3.42 -2.91
N LEU A 32 11.35 3.79 -3.66
CA LEU A 32 10.43 2.89 -4.34
C LEU A 32 10.63 3.04 -5.85
N GLU A 33 11.12 1.99 -6.49
CA GLU A 33 11.39 1.92 -7.92
C GLU A 33 10.30 1.15 -8.65
N GLU A 34 9.94 1.59 -9.85
CA GLU A 34 8.96 0.90 -10.69
C GLU A 34 9.43 -0.53 -11.01
N GLY A 35 8.51 -1.48 -10.99
CA GLY A 35 8.79 -2.89 -11.26
C GLY A 35 9.36 -3.68 -10.08
N ARG A 36 9.60 -3.05 -8.92
CA ARG A 36 10.03 -3.73 -7.69
C ARG A 36 8.92 -3.80 -6.64
N THR A 37 9.03 -4.78 -5.78
CA THR A 37 8.12 -4.98 -4.66
C THR A 37 8.86 -4.82 -3.34
N TYR A 38 8.28 -4.05 -2.46
CA TYR A 38 8.81 -3.72 -1.14
C TYR A 38 7.84 -4.16 -0.06
N ALA A 39 8.36 -4.48 1.13
CA ALA A 39 7.55 -4.64 2.32
C ALA A 39 8.05 -3.76 3.46
N LEU A 40 7.13 -3.19 4.21
CA LEU A 40 7.37 -2.46 5.45
C LEU A 40 6.69 -3.21 6.58
N VAL A 41 7.48 -3.82 7.46
CA VAL A 41 6.97 -4.60 8.59
C VAL A 41 7.33 -3.96 9.92
N GLY A 42 6.60 -4.30 10.98
CA GLY A 42 6.81 -3.83 12.34
C GLY A 42 5.54 -3.89 13.16
N GLU A 43 5.64 -3.72 14.47
CA GLU A 43 4.53 -3.73 15.40
C GLU A 43 3.50 -2.63 15.15
N SER A 44 2.31 -2.78 15.72
CA SER A 44 1.32 -1.70 15.76
C SER A 44 1.91 -0.48 16.49
N GLY A 45 1.72 0.71 15.92
CA GLY A 45 2.29 1.95 16.47
C GLY A 45 3.74 2.23 16.07
N SER A 46 4.43 1.39 15.29
CA SER A 46 5.81 1.64 14.84
C SER A 46 5.96 2.81 13.86
N GLY A 47 4.85 3.39 13.35
CA GLY A 47 4.87 4.56 12.45
C GLY A 47 4.53 4.24 10.98
N LYS A 48 4.25 2.98 10.61
CA LYS A 48 3.98 2.54 9.22
C LYS A 48 2.88 3.33 8.53
N THR A 49 1.72 3.48 9.17
CA THR A 49 0.58 4.24 8.62
C THR A 49 0.94 5.71 8.41
N THR A 50 1.71 6.30 9.33
CA THR A 50 2.19 7.69 9.18
C THR A 50 3.11 7.80 7.97
N LEU A 51 4.06 6.88 7.82
CA LEU A 51 4.97 6.84 6.68
C LEU A 51 4.20 6.63 5.37
N THR A 52 3.20 5.75 5.34
CA THR A 52 2.29 5.56 4.20
C THR A 52 1.59 6.87 3.80
N HIS A 53 1.05 7.61 4.76
CA HIS A 53 0.40 8.89 4.48
C HIS A 53 1.38 9.97 3.99
N LEU A 54 2.63 9.93 4.44
CA LEU A 54 3.69 10.81 3.96
C LEU A 54 4.06 10.47 2.51
N LEU A 55 4.26 9.18 2.18
CA LEU A 55 4.60 8.71 0.83
C LEU A 55 3.49 8.98 -0.20
N THR A 56 2.22 8.97 0.23
CA THR A 56 1.07 9.34 -0.62
C THR A 56 0.87 10.86 -0.74
N GLY A 57 1.59 11.65 0.08
CA GLY A 57 1.42 13.10 0.18
C GLY A 57 0.10 13.52 0.84
N LEU A 58 -0.56 12.62 1.59
CA LEU A 58 -1.69 12.96 2.46
C LEU A 58 -1.22 13.71 3.71
N LEU A 59 0.03 13.49 4.13
CA LEU A 59 0.71 14.24 5.17
C LEU A 59 1.97 14.91 4.59
N VAL A 60 2.35 16.03 5.21
CA VAL A 60 3.61 16.74 4.92
C VAL A 60 4.60 16.41 6.03
N PRO A 61 5.86 16.06 5.72
CA PRO A 61 6.89 15.85 6.74
C PRO A 61 7.23 17.17 7.45
N ASP A 62 7.68 17.09 8.70
CA ASP A 62 8.15 18.24 9.47
C ASP A 62 9.60 18.58 9.10
N SER A 63 10.40 17.57 8.70
CA SER A 63 11.72 17.74 8.08
C SER A 63 12.03 16.60 7.13
N GLY A 64 13.12 16.72 6.37
CA GLY A 64 13.45 15.83 5.28
C GLY A 64 12.65 16.14 4.02
N SER A 65 12.67 15.23 3.04
CA SER A 65 11.97 15.43 1.77
C SER A 65 11.39 14.15 1.23
N ILE A 66 10.27 14.27 0.50
CA ILE A 66 9.70 13.18 -0.29
C ILE A 66 9.54 13.69 -1.71
N THR A 67 10.13 12.96 -2.65
CA THR A 67 10.08 13.31 -4.06
C THR A 67 9.43 12.21 -4.90
N LEU A 68 8.76 12.62 -5.97
CA LEU A 68 8.31 11.78 -7.06
C LEU A 68 9.05 12.24 -8.31
N ASP A 69 9.88 11.37 -8.90
CA ASP A 69 10.77 11.69 -10.04
C ASP A 69 11.64 12.94 -9.80
N GLY A 70 12.22 13.06 -8.62
CA GLY A 70 13.10 14.16 -8.25
C GLY A 70 12.40 15.48 -7.89
N ARG A 71 11.08 15.60 -8.08
CA ARG A 71 10.30 16.78 -7.70
C ARG A 71 9.56 16.51 -6.38
N ALA A 72 9.54 17.49 -5.47
CA ALA A 72 8.83 17.36 -4.20
C ALA A 72 7.37 16.93 -4.39
N ILE A 73 6.93 15.86 -3.71
CA ILE A 73 5.58 15.31 -3.88
C ILE A 73 4.49 16.35 -3.54
N ALA A 74 4.75 17.21 -2.57
CA ALA A 74 3.85 18.30 -2.19
C ALA A 74 3.70 19.38 -3.28
N ALA A 75 4.64 19.47 -4.23
CA ALA A 75 4.60 20.42 -5.34
C ALA A 75 3.76 19.93 -6.54
N TYR A 76 3.30 18.67 -6.51
CA TYR A 76 2.38 18.16 -7.51
C TYR A 76 0.94 18.58 -7.21
N PRO A 77 0.15 18.95 -8.23
CA PRO A 77 -1.30 19.06 -8.08
C PRO A 77 -1.89 17.77 -7.51
N ALA A 78 -2.90 17.87 -6.66
CA ALA A 78 -3.51 16.70 -6.01
C ALA A 78 -3.92 15.60 -7.00
N ARG A 79 -4.46 16.00 -8.18
CA ARG A 79 -4.86 15.06 -9.24
C ARG A 79 -3.69 14.24 -9.78
N GLU A 80 -2.54 14.85 -10.02
CA GLU A 80 -1.34 14.17 -10.53
C GLU A 80 -0.76 13.23 -9.46
N ARG A 81 -0.70 13.69 -8.21
CA ARG A 81 -0.23 12.93 -7.07
C ARG A 81 -1.08 11.68 -6.83
N PHE A 82 -2.41 11.84 -6.78
CA PHE A 82 -3.33 10.72 -6.61
C PHE A 82 -3.39 9.79 -7.83
N ARG A 83 -3.04 10.27 -9.02
CA ARG A 83 -2.84 9.39 -10.16
C ARG A 83 -1.57 8.57 -10.03
N ALA A 84 -0.47 9.16 -9.55
CA ALA A 84 0.83 8.51 -9.48
C ALA A 84 0.93 7.49 -8.34
N VAL A 85 0.33 7.80 -7.17
CA VAL A 85 0.42 6.97 -5.97
C VAL A 85 -0.98 6.60 -5.49
N GLN A 86 -1.26 5.30 -5.43
CA GLN A 86 -2.52 4.76 -4.97
C GLN A 86 -2.35 4.02 -3.65
N LEU A 87 -3.39 4.08 -2.80
CA LEU A 87 -3.45 3.38 -1.53
C LEU A 87 -4.64 2.41 -1.53
N VAL A 88 -4.36 1.14 -1.27
CA VAL A 88 -5.36 0.10 -1.06
C VAL A 88 -5.40 -0.20 0.43
N LEU A 89 -6.53 0.11 1.06
CA LEU A 89 -6.73 -0.03 2.50
C LEU A 89 -7.14 -1.45 2.90
N GLN A 90 -6.92 -1.80 4.16
CA GLN A 90 -7.26 -3.07 4.79
C GLN A 90 -8.74 -3.43 4.63
N ASP A 91 -9.63 -2.47 4.92
CA ASP A 91 -11.07 -2.70 4.88
C ASP A 91 -11.68 -2.27 3.54
N GLY A 92 -12.01 -3.26 2.71
CA GLY A 92 -12.67 -3.03 1.43
C GLY A 92 -14.07 -2.42 1.57
N LYS A 93 -14.77 -2.65 2.71
CA LYS A 93 -16.12 -2.11 2.94
C LYS A 93 -16.08 -0.60 3.10
N SER A 94 -15.17 -0.08 3.90
CA SER A 94 -15.02 1.36 4.11
C SER A 94 -14.44 2.09 2.90
N ALA A 95 -13.74 1.34 2.02
CA ALA A 95 -13.12 1.89 0.82
C ALA A 95 -14.08 2.07 -0.36
N LEU A 96 -15.25 1.40 -0.36
CA LEU A 96 -16.23 1.44 -1.45
C LEU A 96 -17.53 2.10 -0.99
N ASP A 97 -18.07 3.04 -1.79
CA ASP A 97 -19.40 3.61 -1.51
C ASP A 97 -20.47 2.51 -1.71
N PRO A 98 -21.24 2.12 -0.66
CA PRO A 98 -22.20 1.03 -0.74
C PRO A 98 -23.37 1.31 -1.70
N ARG A 99 -23.57 2.57 -2.10
CA ARG A 99 -24.63 2.99 -3.01
C ARG A 99 -24.23 2.87 -4.47
N VAL A 100 -22.94 2.76 -4.76
CA VAL A 100 -22.35 2.77 -6.11
C VAL A 100 -22.02 1.34 -6.52
N ASN A 101 -22.38 0.94 -7.75
CA ASN A 101 -22.01 -0.39 -8.26
C ASN A 101 -20.51 -0.50 -8.56
N VAL A 102 -20.04 -1.74 -8.63
CA VAL A 102 -18.62 -2.10 -8.82
C VAL A 102 -18.02 -1.42 -10.05
N GLY A 103 -18.70 -1.53 -11.21
CA GLY A 103 -18.19 -0.96 -12.46
C GLY A 103 -17.97 0.54 -12.37
N ARG A 104 -18.91 1.26 -11.73
CA ARG A 104 -18.77 2.70 -11.51
C ARG A 104 -17.69 3.02 -10.48
N SER A 105 -17.56 2.23 -9.42
CA SER A 105 -16.50 2.41 -8.41
C SER A 105 -15.10 2.30 -9.03
N ILE A 106 -14.91 1.37 -9.98
CA ILE A 106 -13.64 1.23 -10.70
C ILE A 106 -13.44 2.36 -11.73
N ALA A 107 -14.52 2.82 -12.39
CA ALA A 107 -14.45 3.86 -13.42
C ALA A 107 -14.26 5.28 -12.85
N GLU A 108 -14.73 5.51 -11.64
CA GLU A 108 -14.80 6.84 -11.02
C GLU A 108 -13.47 7.59 -10.96
N PRO A 109 -12.33 6.99 -10.55
CA PRO A 109 -11.05 7.69 -10.53
C PRO A 109 -10.63 8.17 -11.92
N MET A 110 -10.87 7.38 -12.98
CA MET A 110 -10.57 7.78 -14.36
C MET A 110 -11.34 9.01 -14.79
N ILE A 111 -12.61 9.11 -14.38
CA ILE A 111 -13.49 10.23 -14.70
C ILE A 111 -13.08 11.46 -13.89
N ASN A 112 -12.94 11.32 -12.57
CA ASN A 112 -12.65 12.43 -11.67
C ASN A 112 -11.27 13.05 -11.88
N LEU A 113 -10.29 12.24 -12.29
CA LEU A 113 -8.96 12.71 -12.65
C LEU A 113 -8.85 13.19 -14.11
N GLY A 114 -9.93 13.11 -14.89
CA GLY A 114 -9.94 13.57 -16.27
C GLY A 114 -9.10 12.71 -17.23
N ILE A 115 -8.90 11.41 -16.91
CA ILE A 115 -8.08 10.51 -17.72
C ILE A 115 -8.78 10.13 -19.03
N CYS A 116 -10.11 9.90 -18.97
CA CYS A 116 -10.92 9.60 -20.14
C CYS A 116 -12.41 9.92 -19.90
N ALA A 117 -13.18 9.95 -20.99
CA ALA A 117 -14.63 10.17 -20.93
C ALA A 117 -15.33 8.96 -20.25
N LYS A 118 -16.51 9.21 -19.67
CA LYS A 118 -17.29 8.21 -18.90
C LYS A 118 -17.50 6.89 -19.65
N LYS A 119 -17.85 6.93 -20.95
CA LYS A 119 -18.06 5.72 -21.75
C LYS A 119 -16.81 4.86 -21.83
N GLU A 120 -15.67 5.46 -22.05
CA GLU A 120 -14.38 4.77 -22.09
C GLU A 120 -13.95 4.28 -20.70
N ALA A 121 -14.18 5.07 -19.64
CA ALA A 121 -13.90 4.65 -18.26
C ALA A 121 -14.68 3.40 -17.89
N MET A 122 -15.96 3.31 -18.25
CA MET A 122 -16.79 2.12 -17.99
C MET A 122 -16.29 0.90 -18.78
N ARG A 123 -15.86 1.08 -20.04
CA ARG A 123 -15.26 0.00 -20.84
C ARG A 123 -13.97 -0.51 -20.20
N ARG A 124 -13.08 0.39 -19.78
CA ARG A 124 -11.83 0.03 -19.08
C ARG A 124 -12.09 -0.62 -17.73
N ALA A 125 -13.11 -0.18 -17.00
CA ALA A 125 -13.50 -0.79 -15.73
C ALA A 125 -13.92 -2.26 -15.89
N ALA A 126 -14.64 -2.61 -16.96
CA ALA A 126 -15.00 -3.99 -17.26
C ALA A 126 -13.75 -4.86 -17.54
N LEU A 127 -12.75 -4.33 -18.27
CA LEU A 127 -11.49 -5.04 -18.51
C LEU A 127 -10.69 -5.22 -17.22
N LEU A 128 -10.66 -4.21 -16.36
CA LEU A 128 -9.97 -4.29 -15.06
C LEU A 128 -10.65 -5.27 -14.11
N LEU A 129 -11.97 -5.38 -14.15
CA LEU A 129 -12.71 -6.35 -13.35
C LEU A 129 -12.30 -7.78 -13.71
N ARG A 130 -12.16 -8.09 -15.00
CA ARG A 130 -11.63 -9.38 -15.48
C ARG A 130 -10.17 -9.59 -15.07
N ALA A 131 -9.34 -8.54 -15.16
CA ALA A 131 -7.92 -8.62 -14.80
C ALA A 131 -7.68 -8.93 -13.31
N VAL A 132 -8.69 -8.72 -12.44
CA VAL A 132 -8.66 -9.12 -11.03
C VAL A 132 -9.46 -10.41 -10.77
N ASP A 133 -9.64 -11.26 -11.78
CA ASP A 133 -10.35 -12.55 -11.73
C ASP A 133 -11.77 -12.45 -11.16
N MET A 134 -12.52 -11.44 -11.57
CA MET A 134 -13.92 -11.28 -11.20
C MET A 134 -14.84 -11.55 -12.40
N LEU A 135 -15.99 -12.16 -12.11
CA LEU A 135 -17.01 -12.42 -13.12
C LEU A 135 -17.65 -11.11 -13.62
N GLU A 136 -18.07 -11.11 -14.88
CA GLU A 136 -18.64 -9.91 -15.53
C GLU A 136 -19.92 -9.42 -14.85
N ASP A 137 -20.73 -10.32 -14.31
CA ASP A 137 -21.97 -9.98 -13.60
C ASP A 137 -21.72 -9.13 -12.35
N ALA A 138 -20.54 -9.27 -11.70
CA ALA A 138 -20.13 -8.43 -10.58
C ALA A 138 -20.06 -6.95 -10.94
N PHE A 139 -19.95 -6.58 -12.22
CA PHE A 139 -19.90 -5.20 -12.69
C PHE A 139 -21.11 -4.36 -12.24
N HIS A 140 -22.28 -4.99 -12.18
CA HIS A 140 -23.55 -4.35 -11.81
C HIS A 140 -23.90 -4.49 -10.34
N ARG A 141 -23.23 -5.38 -9.60
CA ARG A 141 -23.45 -5.60 -8.17
C ARG A 141 -23.01 -4.40 -7.34
N LYS A 142 -23.59 -4.27 -6.16
CA LYS A 142 -23.16 -3.33 -5.12
C LYS A 142 -22.11 -3.98 -4.22
N PRO A 143 -21.26 -3.19 -3.51
CA PRO A 143 -20.28 -3.72 -2.58
C PRO A 143 -20.84 -4.68 -1.52
N ALA A 144 -22.04 -4.44 -1.04
CA ALA A 144 -22.70 -5.29 -0.04
C ALA A 144 -23.05 -6.71 -0.56
N GLU A 145 -23.10 -6.91 -1.88
CA GLU A 145 -23.40 -8.19 -2.53
C GLU A 145 -22.12 -9.00 -2.82
N LEU A 146 -20.96 -8.47 -2.44
CA LEU A 146 -19.65 -9.08 -2.64
C LEU A 146 -19.11 -9.65 -1.33
N SER A 147 -18.37 -10.75 -1.44
CA SER A 147 -17.51 -11.24 -0.36
C SER A 147 -16.38 -10.25 -0.05
N GLY A 148 -15.78 -10.32 1.15
CA GLY A 148 -14.66 -9.46 1.52
C GLY A 148 -13.45 -9.58 0.56
N GLY A 149 -13.19 -10.79 0.04
CA GLY A 149 -12.14 -11.00 -0.96
C GLY A 149 -12.45 -10.33 -2.30
N GLU A 150 -13.70 -10.41 -2.77
CA GLU A 150 -14.15 -9.73 -3.98
C GLU A 150 -14.09 -8.20 -3.84
N GLN A 151 -14.47 -7.66 -2.68
CA GLN A 151 -14.34 -6.22 -2.39
C GLN A 151 -12.88 -5.77 -2.47
N LYS A 152 -11.94 -6.55 -1.93
CA LYS A 152 -10.49 -6.27 -2.05
C LYS A 152 -10.02 -6.28 -3.51
N ARG A 153 -10.47 -7.25 -4.32
CA ARG A 153 -10.19 -7.29 -5.77
C ARG A 153 -10.72 -6.05 -6.50
N VAL A 154 -11.92 -5.58 -6.16
CA VAL A 154 -12.47 -4.32 -6.69
C VAL A 154 -11.62 -3.12 -6.29
N CYS A 155 -11.13 -3.04 -5.05
CA CYS A 155 -10.22 -1.97 -4.61
C CYS A 155 -8.90 -1.98 -5.39
N ILE A 156 -8.35 -3.16 -5.68
CA ILE A 156 -7.15 -3.31 -6.53
C ILE A 156 -7.44 -2.85 -7.96
N ALA A 157 -8.56 -3.28 -8.56
CA ALA A 157 -8.97 -2.85 -9.91
C ALA A 157 -9.14 -1.33 -9.98
N ARG A 158 -9.74 -0.72 -8.94
CA ARG A 158 -9.91 0.72 -8.83
C ARG A 158 -8.56 1.44 -8.76
N ALA A 159 -7.62 0.96 -7.95
CA ALA A 159 -6.27 1.52 -7.87
C ALA A 159 -5.54 1.44 -9.22
N LEU A 160 -5.64 0.30 -9.92
CA LEU A 160 -5.04 0.10 -11.23
C LEU A 160 -5.66 0.94 -12.35
N SER A 161 -6.90 1.44 -12.17
CA SER A 161 -7.64 2.16 -13.21
C SER A 161 -6.94 3.44 -13.68
N VAL A 162 -6.16 4.07 -12.82
CA VAL A 162 -5.44 5.31 -13.10
C VAL A 162 -4.02 5.09 -13.63
N GLN A 163 -3.60 3.82 -13.80
CA GLN A 163 -2.25 3.42 -14.20
C GLN A 163 -1.18 4.04 -13.28
N PRO A 164 -1.20 3.72 -11.97
CA PRO A 164 -0.32 4.34 -11.01
C PRO A 164 1.13 3.88 -11.19
N ARG A 165 2.06 4.69 -10.73
CA ARG A 165 3.49 4.35 -10.64
C ARG A 165 3.80 3.55 -9.38
N CYS A 166 3.02 3.78 -8.32
CA CYS A 166 3.15 3.07 -7.06
C CYS A 166 1.78 2.72 -6.49
N ILE A 167 1.65 1.50 -5.97
CA ILE A 167 0.51 1.09 -5.17
C ILE A 167 1.02 0.67 -3.79
N ILE A 168 0.46 1.27 -2.75
CA ILE A 168 0.70 0.91 -1.36
C ILE A 168 -0.48 0.04 -0.90
N PHE A 169 -0.19 -1.17 -0.43
CA PHE A 169 -1.14 -2.14 0.10
C PHE A 169 -1.03 -2.13 1.63
N ASP A 170 -1.97 -1.48 2.31
CA ASP A 170 -1.98 -1.37 3.77
C ASP A 170 -2.84 -2.47 4.38
N GLU A 171 -2.19 -3.49 4.96
CA GLU A 171 -2.79 -4.68 5.60
C GLU A 171 -3.88 -5.38 4.78
N THR A 172 -3.78 -5.33 3.46
CA THR A 172 -4.84 -5.75 2.53
C THR A 172 -5.16 -7.24 2.57
N THR A 173 -4.29 -8.08 3.13
CA THR A 173 -4.48 -9.54 3.25
C THR A 173 -4.95 -9.98 4.63
N ALA A 174 -5.08 -9.06 5.59
CA ALA A 174 -5.58 -9.38 6.93
C ALA A 174 -7.02 -9.94 6.88
N GLY A 175 -7.29 -10.94 7.72
CA GLY A 175 -8.60 -11.60 7.81
C GLY A 175 -8.96 -12.52 6.64
N LEU A 176 -8.05 -12.79 5.71
CA LEU A 176 -8.21 -13.84 4.70
C LEU A 176 -7.64 -15.16 5.21
N ASP A 177 -8.33 -16.26 4.89
CA ASP A 177 -7.75 -17.60 5.06
C ASP A 177 -6.50 -17.79 4.19
N VAL A 178 -5.68 -18.79 4.48
CA VAL A 178 -4.38 -19.04 3.84
C VAL A 178 -4.52 -19.15 2.32
N VAL A 179 -5.53 -19.88 1.82
CA VAL A 179 -5.73 -20.13 0.39
C VAL A 179 -6.11 -18.83 -0.33
N ARG A 180 -7.08 -18.10 0.19
CA ARG A 180 -7.54 -16.82 -0.39
C ARG A 180 -6.45 -15.75 -0.32
N ARG A 181 -5.67 -15.74 0.78
CA ARG A 181 -4.49 -14.86 0.92
C ARG A 181 -3.50 -15.12 -0.20
N ARG A 182 -3.12 -16.38 -0.41
CA ARG A 182 -2.19 -16.77 -1.47
C ARG A 182 -2.68 -16.35 -2.85
N GLN A 183 -3.94 -16.62 -3.17
CA GLN A 183 -4.56 -16.21 -4.43
C GLN A 183 -4.52 -14.69 -4.65
N ALA A 184 -4.81 -13.90 -3.61
CA ALA A 184 -4.76 -12.44 -3.68
C ALA A 184 -3.33 -11.93 -3.92
N LEU A 185 -2.33 -12.51 -3.25
CA LEU A 185 -0.93 -12.16 -3.43
C LEU A 185 -0.40 -12.53 -4.83
N ASP A 186 -0.74 -13.73 -5.33
CA ASP A 186 -0.37 -14.19 -6.67
C ASP A 186 -0.97 -13.29 -7.75
N LEU A 187 -2.23 -12.87 -7.58
CA LEU A 187 -2.89 -11.90 -8.45
C LEU A 187 -2.13 -10.57 -8.47
N VAL A 188 -1.82 -9.99 -7.30
CA VAL A 188 -1.08 -8.72 -7.23
C VAL A 188 0.30 -8.86 -7.86
N ARG A 189 1.01 -9.97 -7.63
CA ARG A 189 2.31 -10.25 -8.23
C ARG A 189 2.25 -10.33 -9.75
N SER A 190 1.23 -10.99 -10.31
CA SER A 190 1.00 -11.07 -11.75
C SER A 190 0.76 -9.68 -12.35
N LEU A 191 -0.15 -8.91 -11.75
CA LEU A 191 -0.48 -7.55 -12.18
C LEU A 191 0.72 -6.59 -12.07
N GLN A 192 1.53 -6.73 -11.02
CA GLN A 192 2.73 -5.94 -10.83
C GLN A 192 3.78 -6.21 -11.90
N ARG A 193 4.01 -7.48 -12.24
CA ARG A 193 4.93 -7.87 -13.33
C ARG A 193 4.48 -7.36 -14.70
N GLU A 194 3.18 -7.46 -14.99
CA GLU A 194 2.59 -6.99 -16.25
C GLU A 194 2.67 -5.46 -16.37
N ARG A 195 2.31 -4.73 -15.32
CA ARG A 195 2.11 -3.28 -15.34
C ARG A 195 3.27 -2.47 -14.80
N ARG A 196 4.24 -3.14 -14.16
CA ARG A 196 5.51 -2.61 -13.68
C ARG A 196 5.42 -1.44 -12.70
N PHE A 197 4.32 -1.30 -11.97
CA PHE A 197 4.26 -0.33 -10.87
C PHE A 197 5.15 -0.77 -9.69
N ALA A 198 5.60 0.18 -8.87
CA ALA A 198 6.20 -0.12 -7.57
C ALA A 198 5.11 -0.62 -6.61
N ALA A 199 5.32 -1.74 -5.93
CA ALA A 199 4.40 -2.25 -4.92
C ALA A 199 5.02 -2.12 -3.52
N LEU A 200 4.32 -1.49 -2.57
CA LEU A 200 4.71 -1.46 -1.16
C LEU A 200 3.65 -2.17 -0.33
N PHE A 201 4.01 -3.29 0.29
CA PHE A 201 3.18 -3.98 1.27
C PHE A 201 3.50 -3.49 2.68
N VAL A 202 2.53 -2.88 3.34
CA VAL A 202 2.60 -2.51 4.75
C VAL A 202 1.84 -3.57 5.54
N THR A 203 2.55 -4.32 6.36
CA THR A 203 1.98 -5.48 7.05
C THR A 203 2.73 -5.80 8.35
N HIS A 204 2.07 -6.48 9.27
CA HIS A 204 2.71 -7.14 10.40
C HIS A 204 2.99 -8.63 10.13
N ASP A 205 2.52 -9.16 8.99
CA ASP A 205 2.68 -10.57 8.58
C ASP A 205 3.98 -10.74 7.77
N LEU A 206 4.98 -11.33 8.40
CA LEU A 206 6.29 -11.59 7.78
C LEU A 206 6.20 -12.59 6.63
N ALA A 207 5.30 -13.58 6.70
CA ALA A 207 5.14 -14.56 5.64
C ALA A 207 4.70 -13.86 4.34
N VAL A 208 3.77 -12.87 4.43
CA VAL A 208 3.38 -12.02 3.30
C VAL A 208 4.55 -11.19 2.79
N ALA A 209 5.30 -10.56 3.68
CA ALA A 209 6.45 -9.74 3.34
C ALA A 209 7.54 -10.56 2.63
N ARG A 210 7.93 -11.69 3.19
CA ARG A 210 8.94 -12.62 2.60
C ARG A 210 8.47 -13.19 1.26
N TYR A 211 7.18 -13.45 1.13
CA TYR A 211 6.61 -13.98 -0.11
C TYR A 211 6.66 -12.95 -1.24
N MET A 212 6.29 -11.69 -0.98
CA MET A 212 6.11 -10.68 -2.01
C MET A 212 7.35 -9.84 -2.30
N ALA A 213 8.08 -9.40 -1.27
CA ALA A 213 9.06 -8.33 -1.39
C ALA A 213 10.39 -8.75 -2.03
N ASP A 214 10.99 -7.84 -2.77
CA ASP A 214 12.40 -7.85 -3.17
C ASP A 214 13.25 -7.22 -2.08
N THR A 215 12.74 -6.15 -1.44
CA THR A 215 13.36 -5.46 -0.30
C THR A 215 12.37 -5.42 0.86
N LEU A 216 12.85 -5.74 2.06
CA LEU A 216 12.09 -5.72 3.31
C LEU A 216 12.67 -4.66 4.25
N TRP A 217 11.86 -3.70 4.66
CA TRP A 217 12.16 -2.72 5.70
C TRP A 217 11.50 -3.12 7.01
N VAL A 218 12.27 -3.15 8.08
CA VAL A 218 11.77 -3.40 9.44
C VAL A 218 11.70 -2.06 10.16
N MET A 219 10.50 -1.68 10.61
CA MET A 219 10.25 -0.40 11.27
C MET A 219 9.93 -0.60 12.75
N LYS A 220 10.66 0.11 13.61
CA LYS A 220 10.46 0.14 15.05
C LYS A 220 10.58 1.57 15.56
N ASP A 221 9.68 1.98 16.47
CA ASP A 221 9.70 3.27 17.15
C ASP A 221 9.93 4.48 16.22
N GLY A 222 9.33 4.44 15.02
CA GLY A 222 9.42 5.52 14.04
C GLY A 222 10.61 5.44 13.08
N ALA A 223 11.54 4.51 13.26
CA ALA A 223 12.75 4.37 12.43
C ALA A 223 12.77 3.04 11.66
N ILE A 224 13.40 3.03 10.49
CA ILE A 224 13.80 1.79 9.82
C ILE A 224 15.07 1.27 10.51
N VAL A 225 14.95 0.12 11.18
CA VAL A 225 16.04 -0.48 11.96
C VAL A 225 16.85 -1.49 11.18
N ASP A 226 16.25 -2.12 10.15
CA ASP A 226 16.94 -3.00 9.20
C ASP A 226 16.34 -2.87 7.80
N THR A 227 17.19 -3.07 6.80
CA THR A 227 16.84 -3.21 5.39
C THR A 227 17.42 -4.51 4.88
N LEU A 228 16.57 -5.41 4.42
CA LEU A 228 16.94 -6.74 3.95
C LEU A 228 16.61 -6.88 2.46
N GLU A 229 17.56 -7.36 1.67
CA GLU A 229 17.36 -7.67 0.24
C GLU A 229 17.14 -9.17 0.06
N ARG A 230 16.39 -9.54 -0.96
CA ARG A 230 16.19 -10.95 -1.32
C ARG A 230 17.49 -11.54 -1.95
N PRO A 231 17.93 -12.76 -1.58
CA PRO A 231 17.32 -13.67 -0.59
C PRO A 231 17.55 -13.17 0.84
N PHE A 232 16.48 -13.15 1.65
CA PHE A 232 16.55 -12.65 3.03
C PHE A 232 17.41 -13.58 3.90
N SER A 233 18.64 -13.16 4.15
CA SER A 233 19.63 -13.92 4.93
C SER A 233 19.66 -13.46 6.38
N SER A 234 19.82 -14.40 7.31
CA SER A 234 20.05 -14.09 8.73
C SER A 234 21.33 -13.26 8.94
N GLN A 235 22.30 -13.37 8.05
CA GLN A 235 23.53 -12.57 8.11
C GLN A 235 23.31 -11.07 7.85
N SER A 236 22.20 -10.71 7.21
CA SER A 236 21.82 -9.32 6.93
C SER A 236 21.01 -8.68 8.06
N ILE A 237 20.73 -9.42 9.13
CA ILE A 237 19.98 -8.93 10.29
C ILE A 237 20.96 -8.31 11.27
N HIS A 238 20.79 -7.02 11.55
CA HIS A 238 21.66 -6.28 12.46
C HIS A 238 20.96 -5.88 13.77
N HIS A 239 19.63 -5.72 13.73
CA HIS A 239 18.87 -5.28 14.90
C HIS A 239 18.23 -6.46 15.66
N PRO A 240 18.33 -6.52 17.01
CA PRO A 240 17.74 -7.62 17.80
C PRO A 240 16.23 -7.80 17.59
N TYR A 241 15.50 -6.72 17.36
CA TYR A 241 14.08 -6.75 17.07
C TYR A 241 13.77 -7.50 15.76
N THR A 242 14.58 -7.30 14.73
CA THR A 242 14.43 -8.03 13.45
C THR A 242 14.70 -9.52 13.64
N ALA A 243 15.73 -9.85 14.43
CA ALA A 243 16.02 -11.25 14.75
C ALA A 243 14.85 -11.92 15.48
N LEU A 244 14.25 -11.23 16.46
CA LEU A 244 13.07 -11.72 17.17
C LEU A 244 11.89 -11.93 16.22
N LEU A 245 11.54 -10.93 15.41
CA LEU A 245 10.47 -11.05 14.42
C LEU A 245 10.65 -12.22 13.47
N MET A 246 11.86 -12.43 12.96
CA MET A 246 12.17 -13.51 12.03
C MET A 246 12.12 -14.90 12.69
N SER A 247 12.46 -15.00 13.98
CA SER A 247 12.40 -16.27 14.73
C SER A 247 10.97 -16.69 15.09
N GLU A 248 10.07 -15.74 15.30
CA GLU A 248 8.65 -16.03 15.57
C GLU A 248 7.92 -16.60 14.35
N ASP A 249 8.33 -16.20 13.14
CA ASP A 249 7.76 -16.71 11.88
C ASP A 249 8.16 -18.18 11.61
N ASP A 250 9.39 -18.56 12.00
CA ASP A 250 9.88 -19.94 11.86
C ASP A 250 9.16 -20.92 12.82
N LEU A 251 8.56 -20.44 13.91
CA LEU A 251 7.76 -21.22 14.85
C LEU A 251 6.30 -21.40 14.40
N GLY A 252 5.84 -20.64 13.42
CA GLY A 252 4.46 -20.65 12.90
C GLY A 252 4.23 -21.52 11.66
N VAL A 253 5.24 -22.25 11.18
CA VAL A 253 5.14 -23.14 10.01
C VAL A 253 5.14 -24.60 10.50
N THR A 254 4.01 -25.03 11.04
CA THR A 254 3.61 -26.44 11.12
C THR A 254 2.21 -26.61 10.58
#